data_563e417a023e13a44b46d68e59618c09
#
_entry.id   563e417a023e13a44b46d68e59618c09
#
_cell.length_a   1.000
_cell.length_b   1.000
_cell.length_c   1.000
_cell.angle_alpha   90.00
_cell.angle_beta   90.00
_cell.angle_gamma   90.00
#
_symmetry.space_group_name_H-M   'P 1'
#
loop_
_entity.id
_entity.type
_entity.pdbx_description
1 polymer ?
#
loop_
_entity_poly.entity_id
_entity_poly.type
_entity_poly.pdbx_seq_one_letter_code
_entity_poly.pdbx_strand_id
1 'polypeptide(L)'
;MPEINHRGRTWHVANGSNLLDALNDAGLNVPFSCRAGSCHACLVRCLQGEPQDARPQALDLARRLEGWRLACQCSVVENLDIAVCDPAREGLPARVEGLDWLDHQVLRLRLMPSERPLRYQAGQHVLLWNSLGVARPYSLASVPWEDRGLEFHLDCRHSGAFCDAARALTIGDTLRLGQPYTGALRYEPEWQMRPLQLLAAGTGLAPLWSLLREALHRKHQGPIRLLHFCRGTSYLQGPLEALAGLNGNLSIEYVDREHERSRLQSLRAASRQEIALICGGREFVEDCAKRMFLAGLPRGQVLSDTFLTRRSGG
;
A
#
# COMPACT_ATOMS: atom_id res chain seq x y z
N MET A 1 -7.53 -19.30 30.58
CA MET A 1 -7.76 -18.39 29.41
C MET A 1 -6.75 -17.27 29.56
N PRO A 2 -5.98 -16.96 28.52
CA PRO A 2 -5.06 -15.85 28.61
C PRO A 2 -5.78 -14.51 28.73
N GLU A 3 -5.07 -13.53 29.28
CA GLU A 3 -5.54 -12.16 29.47
C GLU A 3 -4.77 -11.20 28.58
N ILE A 4 -5.46 -10.19 28.05
CA ILE A 4 -4.83 -9.06 27.38
C ILE A 4 -5.02 -7.83 28.26
N ASN A 5 -3.92 -7.11 28.53
CA ASN A 5 -3.93 -5.80 29.18
C ASN A 5 -3.63 -4.70 28.14
N HIS A 6 -4.35 -3.60 28.21
CA HIS A 6 -4.06 -2.37 27.51
C HIS A 6 -4.36 -1.17 28.41
N ARG A 7 -3.33 -0.43 28.81
CA ARG A 7 -3.46 0.78 29.66
C ARG A 7 -4.26 0.52 30.95
N GLY A 8 -4.07 -0.66 31.59
CA GLY A 8 -4.74 -1.05 32.84
C GLY A 8 -6.14 -1.63 32.66
N ARG A 9 -6.68 -1.70 31.46
CA ARG A 9 -7.89 -2.45 31.14
C ARG A 9 -7.51 -3.87 30.76
N THR A 10 -8.08 -4.86 31.44
CA THR A 10 -7.81 -6.28 31.22
C THR A 10 -9.08 -7.02 30.77
N TRP A 11 -8.94 -7.96 29.85
CA TRP A 11 -10.01 -8.87 29.44
C TRP A 11 -9.47 -10.25 29.05
N HIS A 12 -10.30 -11.28 29.23
CA HIS A 12 -9.96 -12.64 28.86
C HIS A 12 -10.30 -12.94 27.41
N VAL A 13 -9.48 -13.76 26.77
CA VAL A 13 -9.72 -14.26 25.41
C VAL A 13 -9.52 -15.78 25.37
N ALA A 14 -10.11 -16.46 24.39
CA ALA A 14 -9.86 -17.88 24.20
C ALA A 14 -8.39 -18.10 23.80
N ASN A 15 -7.79 -19.19 24.28
CA ASN A 15 -6.43 -19.56 23.88
C ASN A 15 -6.37 -19.79 22.36
N GLY A 16 -5.39 -19.20 21.70
CA GLY A 16 -5.24 -19.25 20.24
C GLY A 16 -6.06 -18.21 19.47
N SER A 17 -6.82 -17.32 20.14
CA SER A 17 -7.54 -16.22 19.47
C SER A 17 -6.58 -15.37 18.66
N ASN A 18 -7.03 -14.90 17.47
CA ASN A 18 -6.25 -13.93 16.70
C ASN A 18 -6.17 -12.61 17.46
N LEU A 19 -4.95 -12.09 17.64
CA LEU A 19 -4.70 -10.89 18.44
C LEU A 19 -5.42 -9.65 17.87
N LEU A 20 -5.43 -9.46 16.54
CA LEU A 20 -6.12 -8.33 15.93
C LEU A 20 -7.62 -8.35 16.19
N ASP A 21 -8.24 -9.53 16.07
CA ASP A 21 -9.67 -9.66 16.30
C ASP A 21 -9.98 -9.42 17.78
N ALA A 22 -9.21 -10.02 18.71
CA ALA A 22 -9.37 -9.83 20.15
C ALA A 22 -9.24 -8.34 20.58
N LEU A 23 -8.30 -7.58 19.97
CA LEU A 23 -8.14 -6.15 20.25
C LEU A 23 -9.34 -5.34 19.71
N ASN A 24 -9.82 -5.65 18.50
CA ASN A 24 -10.91 -4.93 17.88
C ASN A 24 -12.27 -5.26 18.53
N ASP A 25 -12.49 -6.50 18.95
CA ASP A 25 -13.68 -6.91 19.73
C ASP A 25 -13.74 -6.19 21.09
N ALA A 26 -12.56 -5.89 21.67
CA ALA A 26 -12.45 -5.07 22.87
C ALA A 26 -12.61 -3.54 22.61
N GLY A 27 -12.81 -3.12 21.35
CA GLY A 27 -13.07 -1.73 20.96
C GLY A 27 -11.84 -0.88 20.77
N LEU A 28 -10.62 -1.47 20.62
CA LEU A 28 -9.38 -0.70 20.45
C LEU A 28 -9.17 -0.14 19.04
N ASN A 29 -10.01 -0.52 18.08
CA ASN A 29 -9.99 -0.01 16.70
C ASN A 29 -8.61 -0.09 16.02
N VAL A 30 -7.86 -1.18 16.24
CA VAL A 30 -6.57 -1.40 15.60
C VAL A 30 -6.77 -1.41 14.08
N PRO A 31 -6.08 -0.53 13.34
CA PRO A 31 -6.22 -0.49 11.88
C PRO A 31 -5.77 -1.80 11.25
N PHE A 32 -6.39 -2.21 10.16
CA PHE A 32 -5.93 -3.34 9.37
C PHE A 32 -6.40 -3.24 7.91
N SER A 33 -5.71 -3.97 7.03
CA SER A 33 -6.08 -4.11 5.62
C SER A 33 -5.81 -5.54 5.14
N CYS A 34 -4.56 -5.91 4.88
CA CYS A 34 -4.20 -7.15 4.17
C CYS A 34 -4.45 -8.45 4.95
N ARG A 35 -4.44 -8.42 6.27
CA ARG A 35 -4.44 -9.62 7.15
C ARG A 35 -3.40 -10.69 6.75
N ALA A 36 -2.40 -10.29 5.97
CA ALA A 36 -1.35 -11.15 5.42
C ALA A 36 0.07 -10.70 5.80
N GLY A 37 0.19 -9.70 6.69
CA GLY A 37 1.48 -9.21 7.19
C GLY A 37 2.23 -8.25 6.25
N SER A 38 1.66 -7.83 5.12
CA SER A 38 2.35 -6.97 4.15
C SER A 38 2.10 -5.48 4.31
N CYS A 39 0.92 -5.06 4.78
CA CYS A 39 0.56 -3.63 4.84
C CYS A 39 0.97 -2.93 6.14
N HIS A 40 1.40 -3.65 7.16
CA HIS A 40 1.81 -3.19 8.50
C HIS A 40 0.77 -2.31 9.23
N ALA A 41 -0.49 -2.27 8.74
CA ALA A 41 -1.55 -1.46 9.35
C ALA A 41 -1.92 -1.90 10.77
N CYS A 42 -1.78 -3.20 11.07
CA CYS A 42 -2.13 -3.79 12.37
C CYS A 42 -0.92 -3.89 13.34
N LEU A 43 0.04 -2.98 13.21
CA LEU A 43 1.22 -2.96 14.06
C LEU A 43 0.82 -2.59 15.49
N VAL A 44 1.22 -3.43 16.45
CA VAL A 44 1.04 -3.22 17.90
C VAL A 44 2.36 -3.50 18.60
N ARG A 45 2.53 -3.02 19.82
CA ARG A 45 3.71 -3.29 20.61
C ARG A 45 3.35 -4.17 21.82
N CYS A 46 3.96 -5.33 21.94
CA CYS A 46 3.90 -6.17 23.12
C CYS A 46 4.89 -5.62 24.15
N LEU A 47 4.37 -5.15 25.29
CA LEU A 47 5.16 -4.64 26.41
C LEU A 47 5.58 -5.77 27.35
N GLN A 48 4.70 -6.78 27.49
CA GLN A 48 4.95 -8.02 28.23
C GLN A 48 4.24 -9.18 27.54
N GLY A 49 4.82 -10.36 27.66
CA GLY A 49 4.35 -11.59 27.02
C GLY A 49 4.74 -11.68 25.54
N GLU A 50 4.64 -12.87 24.97
CA GLU A 50 5.02 -13.17 23.60
C GLU A 50 3.84 -13.89 22.89
N PRO A 51 3.16 -13.26 21.93
CA PRO A 51 2.14 -13.95 21.14
C PRO A 51 2.80 -14.92 20.16
N GLN A 52 2.09 -15.97 19.80
CA GLN A 52 2.54 -16.87 18.74
C GLN A 52 2.42 -16.16 17.38
N ASP A 53 3.55 -15.81 16.79
CA ASP A 53 3.62 -15.11 15.49
C ASP A 53 3.82 -16.11 14.34
N ALA A 54 2.85 -16.19 13.44
CA ALA A 54 2.89 -17.08 12.26
C ALA A 54 3.84 -16.60 11.17
N ARG A 55 4.22 -15.31 11.16
CA ARG A 55 5.08 -14.69 10.12
C ARG A 55 6.07 -13.69 10.71
N PRO A 56 6.96 -14.09 11.61
CA PRO A 56 7.88 -13.17 12.29
C PRO A 56 8.81 -12.44 11.30
N GLN A 57 9.12 -13.06 10.15
CA GLN A 57 9.93 -12.46 9.10
C GLN A 57 9.24 -11.31 8.35
N ALA A 58 7.96 -11.06 8.58
CA ALA A 58 7.25 -9.91 8.00
C ALA A 58 7.65 -8.58 8.65
N LEU A 59 8.31 -8.61 9.82
CA LEU A 59 8.95 -7.47 10.48
C LEU A 59 10.46 -7.68 10.53
N ASP A 60 11.20 -6.58 10.41
CA ASP A 60 12.65 -6.60 10.64
C ASP A 60 12.99 -6.98 12.09
N LEU A 61 14.21 -7.49 12.28
CA LEU A 61 14.66 -7.99 13.59
C LEU A 61 14.64 -6.89 14.66
N ALA A 62 15.02 -5.66 14.32
CA ALA A 62 15.11 -4.56 15.27
C ALA A 62 13.74 -4.24 15.86
N ARG A 63 12.70 -4.12 15.02
CA ARG A 63 11.33 -3.90 15.47
C ARG A 63 10.81 -5.05 16.33
N ARG A 64 11.11 -6.30 15.94
CA ARG A 64 10.70 -7.47 16.75
C ARG A 64 11.34 -7.47 18.14
N LEU A 65 12.61 -7.09 18.23
CA LEU A 65 13.31 -6.97 19.52
C LEU A 65 12.76 -5.82 20.38
N GLU A 66 12.20 -4.79 19.77
CA GLU A 66 11.48 -3.71 20.46
C GLU A 66 10.06 -4.09 20.87
N GLY A 67 9.62 -5.33 20.63
CA GLY A 67 8.29 -5.84 20.98
C GLY A 67 7.21 -5.60 19.91
N TRP A 68 7.55 -5.06 18.73
CA TRP A 68 6.57 -4.85 17.67
C TRP A 68 6.09 -6.17 17.06
N ARG A 69 4.77 -6.26 16.84
CA ARG A 69 4.10 -7.42 16.24
C ARG A 69 3.01 -6.97 15.27
N LEU A 70 2.78 -7.79 14.25
CA LEU A 70 1.63 -7.62 13.36
C LEU A 70 0.44 -8.39 13.93
N ALA A 71 -0.47 -7.72 14.59
CA ALA A 71 -1.57 -8.36 15.34
C ALA A 71 -2.37 -9.37 14.49
N CYS A 72 -2.52 -9.14 13.18
CA CYS A 72 -3.22 -10.08 12.29
C CYS A 72 -2.49 -11.42 12.07
N GLN A 73 -1.19 -11.48 12.39
CA GLN A 73 -0.36 -12.68 12.26
C GLN A 73 -0.11 -13.35 13.61
N CYS A 74 -0.64 -12.78 14.69
CA CYS A 74 -0.40 -13.24 16.04
C CYS A 74 -1.61 -13.94 16.63
N SER A 75 -1.36 -15.02 17.37
CA SER A 75 -2.34 -15.71 18.20
C SER A 75 -2.00 -15.52 19.69
N VAL A 76 -3.03 -15.32 20.52
CA VAL A 76 -2.88 -15.12 21.96
C VAL A 76 -2.79 -16.48 22.64
N VAL A 77 -1.61 -16.82 23.15
CA VAL A 77 -1.35 -18.11 23.83
C VAL A 77 -0.99 -17.96 25.29
N GLU A 78 -0.66 -16.75 25.73
CA GLU A 78 -0.35 -16.39 27.11
C GLU A 78 -0.84 -14.97 27.41
N ASN A 79 -0.65 -14.52 28.66
CA ASN A 79 -1.03 -13.17 29.06
C ASN A 79 -0.16 -12.13 28.34
N LEU A 80 -0.79 -11.10 27.79
CA LEU A 80 -0.11 -10.06 27.03
C LEU A 80 -0.42 -8.68 27.60
N ASP A 81 0.60 -7.81 27.66
CA ASP A 81 0.42 -6.37 27.82
C ASP A 81 0.71 -5.68 26.48
N ILE A 82 -0.29 -5.00 25.91
CA ILE A 82 -0.26 -4.48 24.54
C ILE A 82 -0.40 -2.96 24.53
N ALA A 83 0.48 -2.28 23.81
CA ALA A 83 0.30 -0.89 23.40
C ALA A 83 -0.16 -0.82 21.94
N VAL A 84 -1.26 -0.09 21.70
CA VAL A 84 -1.77 0.25 20.38
C VAL A 84 -1.30 1.65 20.01
N CYS A 85 -0.94 1.87 18.76
CA CYS A 85 -0.53 3.20 18.26
C CYS A 85 -1.63 4.25 18.51
N ASP A 86 -1.23 5.36 19.09
CA ASP A 86 -2.08 6.54 19.28
C ASP A 86 -1.75 7.57 18.19
N PRO A 87 -2.56 7.68 17.12
CA PRO A 87 -2.25 8.56 16.01
C PRO A 87 -2.17 10.03 16.40
N ALA A 88 -2.87 10.45 17.47
CA ALA A 88 -2.81 11.84 17.96
C ALA A 88 -1.43 12.19 18.53
N ARG A 89 -0.72 11.21 19.09
CA ARG A 89 0.60 11.38 19.72
C ARG A 89 1.75 10.95 18.83
N GLU A 90 1.55 9.89 18.05
CA GLU A 90 2.61 9.21 17.29
C GLU A 90 2.56 9.53 15.79
N GLY A 91 1.38 9.97 15.28
CA GLY A 91 1.20 10.31 13.88
C GLY A 91 1.72 11.72 13.56
N LEU A 92 2.45 11.86 12.47
CA LEU A 92 2.91 13.15 11.95
C LEU A 92 1.73 13.94 11.39
N PRO A 93 1.41 15.14 11.90
CA PRO A 93 0.34 15.94 11.33
C PRO A 93 0.70 16.42 9.92
N ALA A 94 -0.28 16.36 9.02
CA ALA A 94 -0.13 16.84 7.65
C ALA A 94 -1.39 17.57 7.21
N ARG A 95 -1.20 18.75 6.63
CA ARG A 95 -2.28 19.61 6.15
C ARG A 95 -2.67 19.26 4.72
N VAL A 96 -3.96 19.28 4.44
CA VAL A 96 -4.50 19.15 3.08
C VAL A 96 -4.16 20.42 2.29
N GLU A 97 -3.39 20.26 1.22
CA GLU A 97 -3.03 21.35 0.29
C GLU A 97 -3.68 21.21 -1.09
N GLY A 98 -4.21 20.04 -1.40
CA GLY A 98 -4.89 19.80 -2.66
C GLY A 98 -5.87 18.65 -2.58
N LEU A 99 -7.02 18.86 -3.24
CA LEU A 99 -8.08 17.89 -3.41
C LEU A 99 -8.61 18.04 -4.84
N ASP A 100 -8.27 17.10 -5.69
CA ASP A 100 -8.68 17.14 -7.10
C ASP A 100 -9.25 15.77 -7.50
N TRP A 101 -10.38 15.77 -8.16
CA TRP A 101 -10.89 14.57 -8.80
C TRP A 101 -10.15 14.33 -10.12
N LEU A 102 -9.35 13.24 -10.18
CA LEU A 102 -8.63 12.84 -11.40
C LEU A 102 -9.57 12.24 -12.45
N ASP A 103 -10.62 11.58 -11.96
CA ASP A 103 -11.81 11.17 -12.69
C ASP A 103 -13.02 11.16 -11.71
N HIS A 104 -14.16 10.60 -12.12
CA HIS A 104 -15.37 10.55 -11.27
C HIS A 104 -15.25 9.58 -10.07
N GLN A 105 -14.15 8.85 -9.92
CA GLN A 105 -13.96 7.81 -8.90
C GLN A 105 -12.66 7.94 -8.10
N VAL A 106 -11.65 8.60 -8.63
CA VAL A 106 -10.32 8.71 -8.02
C VAL A 106 -10.08 10.12 -7.52
N LEU A 107 -10.01 10.27 -6.22
CA LEU A 107 -9.64 11.52 -5.56
C LEU A 107 -8.13 11.58 -5.36
N ARG A 108 -7.49 12.62 -5.90
CA ARG A 108 -6.12 13.00 -5.61
C ARG A 108 -6.09 13.83 -4.34
N LEU A 109 -5.44 13.31 -3.32
CA LEU A 109 -5.20 14.00 -2.05
C LEU A 109 -3.72 14.39 -1.97
N ARG A 110 -3.46 15.69 -1.77
CA ARG A 110 -2.10 16.21 -1.54
C ARG A 110 -1.98 16.72 -0.12
N LEU A 111 -0.97 16.24 0.59
CA LEU A 111 -0.70 16.54 2.00
C LEU A 111 0.68 17.14 2.16
N MET A 112 0.77 18.18 2.99
CA MET A 112 2.04 18.77 3.43
C MET A 112 2.26 18.44 4.92
N PRO A 113 3.30 17.68 5.26
CA PRO A 113 3.69 17.47 6.65
C PRO A 113 3.98 18.79 7.36
N SER A 114 3.41 19.00 8.56
CA SER A 114 3.43 20.30 9.23
C SER A 114 4.67 20.55 10.10
N GLU A 115 5.29 19.49 10.65
CA GLU A 115 6.38 19.62 11.62
C GLU A 115 7.77 19.33 11.00
N ARG A 116 7.84 18.32 10.15
CA ARG A 116 9.08 17.89 9.50
C ARG A 116 8.77 17.21 8.16
N PRO A 117 9.68 17.27 7.19
CA PRO A 117 9.53 16.50 5.96
C PRO A 117 9.47 14.99 6.26
N LEU A 118 8.58 14.28 5.57
CA LEU A 118 8.57 12.83 5.59
C LEU A 118 9.62 12.31 4.61
N ARG A 119 10.58 11.52 5.08
CA ARG A 119 11.56 10.84 4.22
C ARG A 119 10.95 9.54 3.73
N TYR A 120 10.85 9.38 2.43
CA TYR A 120 10.27 8.19 1.80
C TYR A 120 10.95 7.89 0.46
N GLN A 121 10.62 6.75 -0.11
CA GLN A 121 11.05 6.31 -1.44
C GLN A 121 9.82 5.97 -2.29
N ALA A 122 9.96 6.05 -3.61
CA ALA A 122 8.93 5.60 -4.54
C ALA A 122 8.53 4.13 -4.27
N GLY A 123 7.23 3.84 -4.38
CA GLY A 123 6.67 2.51 -4.09
C GLY A 123 6.34 2.25 -2.62
N GLN A 124 6.75 3.11 -1.69
CA GLN A 124 6.34 3.00 -0.28
C GLN A 124 4.89 3.42 -0.06
N HIS A 125 4.34 3.00 1.07
CA HIS A 125 3.03 3.39 1.55
C HIS A 125 3.09 3.89 2.99
N VAL A 126 2.06 4.62 3.41
CA VAL A 126 1.88 5.10 4.78
C VAL A 126 0.47 4.80 5.25
N LEU A 127 0.27 4.75 6.57
CA LEU A 127 -1.07 4.83 7.15
C LEU A 127 -1.51 6.30 7.16
N LEU A 128 -2.71 6.55 6.66
CA LEU A 128 -3.41 7.81 6.85
C LEU A 128 -4.49 7.63 7.89
N TRP A 129 -4.52 8.49 8.94
CA TRP A 129 -5.62 8.59 9.88
C TRP A 129 -6.38 9.88 9.63
N ASN A 130 -7.70 9.77 9.57
CA ASN A 130 -8.59 10.92 9.58
C ASN A 130 -8.90 11.38 11.01
N SER A 131 -9.64 12.48 11.16
CA SER A 131 -10.06 13.04 12.45
C SER A 131 -10.96 12.11 13.28
N LEU A 132 -11.59 11.12 12.65
CA LEU A 132 -12.43 10.11 13.31
C LEU A 132 -11.62 8.90 13.79
N GLY A 133 -10.28 8.92 13.68
CA GLY A 133 -9.42 7.80 14.05
C GLY A 133 -9.44 6.62 13.07
N VAL A 134 -10.13 6.75 11.94
CA VAL A 134 -10.13 5.72 10.90
C VAL A 134 -8.83 5.78 10.12
N ALA A 135 -8.13 4.64 10.05
CA ALA A 135 -6.88 4.54 9.31
C ALA A 135 -6.97 3.59 8.12
N ARG A 136 -6.24 3.92 7.05
CA ARG A 136 -6.01 3.05 5.89
C ARG A 136 -4.60 3.23 5.36
N PRO A 137 -3.98 2.16 4.85
CA PRO A 137 -2.72 2.26 4.12
C PRO A 137 -2.98 2.82 2.72
N TYR A 138 -2.17 3.81 2.33
CA TYR A 138 -2.16 4.38 0.98
C TYR A 138 -0.74 4.47 0.44
N SER A 139 -0.57 4.05 -0.80
CA SER A 139 0.70 4.16 -1.51
C SER A 139 0.97 5.62 -1.88
N LEU A 140 2.23 6.02 -1.75
CA LEU A 140 2.71 7.32 -2.18
C LEU A 140 2.80 7.35 -3.73
N ALA A 141 2.04 8.24 -4.33
CA ALA A 141 2.07 8.51 -5.78
C ALA A 141 3.11 9.59 -6.11
N SER A 142 3.51 10.38 -5.12
CA SER A 142 4.57 11.39 -5.22
C SER A 142 5.96 10.79 -5.19
N VAL A 143 6.96 11.58 -5.63
CA VAL A 143 8.39 11.28 -5.54
C VAL A 143 9.11 12.39 -4.77
N PRO A 144 10.08 12.06 -3.87
CA PRO A 144 10.65 13.03 -2.94
C PRO A 144 11.57 14.07 -3.59
N TRP A 145 12.04 13.84 -4.80
CA TRP A 145 12.98 14.71 -5.51
C TRP A 145 12.27 15.76 -6.40
N GLU A 146 10.96 15.61 -6.65
CA GLU A 146 10.19 16.53 -7.53
C GLU A 146 9.00 17.14 -6.79
N ASP A 147 8.25 16.32 -6.04
CA ASP A 147 7.01 16.76 -5.41
C ASP A 147 7.28 17.43 -4.05
N ARG A 148 6.73 18.63 -3.84
CA ARG A 148 6.88 19.35 -2.57
C ARG A 148 6.15 18.68 -1.41
N GLY A 149 5.04 18.01 -1.70
CA GLY A 149 4.18 17.32 -0.74
C GLY A 149 4.01 15.86 -1.05
N LEU A 150 3.16 15.21 -0.28
CA LEU A 150 2.80 13.81 -0.45
C LEU A 150 1.52 13.71 -1.27
N GLU A 151 1.51 12.89 -2.30
CA GLU A 151 0.34 12.66 -3.14
C GLU A 151 -0.18 11.23 -2.97
N PHE A 152 -1.50 11.12 -2.89
CA PHE A 152 -2.23 9.86 -2.76
C PHE A 152 -3.41 9.82 -3.73
N HIS A 153 -3.65 8.67 -4.34
CA HIS A 153 -4.81 8.42 -5.20
C HIS A 153 -5.80 7.50 -4.48
N LEU A 154 -6.91 8.06 -4.06
CA LEU A 154 -7.93 7.37 -3.28
C LEU A 154 -9.02 6.85 -4.21
N ASP A 155 -9.23 5.53 -4.21
CA ASP A 155 -10.38 4.92 -4.88
C ASP A 155 -11.64 5.18 -4.06
N CYS A 156 -12.45 6.09 -4.53
CA CYS A 156 -13.70 6.51 -3.90
C CYS A 156 -14.94 5.95 -4.61
N ARG A 157 -14.85 4.87 -5.38
CA ARG A 157 -16.01 4.24 -6.07
C ARG A 157 -17.08 3.77 -5.11
N HIS A 158 -16.67 3.29 -3.96
CA HIS A 158 -17.58 2.74 -2.95
C HIS A 158 -17.56 3.60 -1.69
N SER A 159 -18.70 3.62 -1.01
CA SER A 159 -18.78 4.19 0.34
C SER A 159 -17.93 3.40 1.31
N GLY A 160 -17.34 4.09 2.26
CA GLY A 160 -16.51 3.51 3.32
C GLY A 160 -15.97 4.58 4.23
N ALA A 161 -15.79 4.24 5.50
CA ALA A 161 -15.49 5.21 6.56
C ALA A 161 -14.31 6.17 6.27
N PHE A 162 -13.29 5.73 5.52
CA PHE A 162 -12.20 6.62 5.12
C PHE A 162 -12.55 7.42 3.86
N CYS A 163 -13.13 6.79 2.82
CA CYS A 163 -13.47 7.47 1.58
C CYS A 163 -14.56 8.51 1.77
N ASP A 164 -15.56 8.23 2.61
CA ASP A 164 -16.64 9.19 2.90
C ASP A 164 -16.10 10.40 3.65
N ALA A 165 -15.22 10.19 4.63
CA ALA A 165 -14.52 11.27 5.30
C ALA A 165 -13.59 12.05 4.34
N ALA A 166 -12.90 11.36 3.43
CA ALA A 166 -12.02 12.00 2.45
C ALA A 166 -12.76 12.89 1.45
N ARG A 167 -13.99 12.51 1.06
CA ARG A 167 -14.85 13.36 0.22
C ARG A 167 -15.30 14.65 0.91
N ALA A 168 -15.36 14.66 2.24
CA ALA A 168 -15.73 15.82 3.04
C ALA A 168 -14.55 16.72 3.44
N LEU A 169 -13.31 16.33 3.10
CA LEU A 169 -12.12 17.14 3.39
C LEU A 169 -12.16 18.45 2.62
N THR A 170 -11.54 19.45 3.24
CA THR A 170 -11.30 20.79 2.65
C THR A 170 -9.81 21.15 2.75
N ILE A 171 -9.37 22.10 1.91
CA ILE A 171 -8.02 22.65 2.00
C ILE A 171 -7.81 23.23 3.40
N GLY A 172 -6.70 22.85 4.04
CA GLY A 172 -6.37 23.27 5.41
C GLY A 172 -6.70 22.24 6.49
N ASP A 173 -7.55 21.26 6.23
CA ASP A 173 -7.81 20.15 7.15
C ASP A 173 -6.53 19.38 7.46
N THR A 174 -6.52 18.68 8.60
CA THR A 174 -5.36 17.93 9.06
C THR A 174 -5.67 16.44 9.14
N LEU A 175 -4.81 15.63 8.51
CA LEU A 175 -4.73 14.21 8.72
C LEU A 175 -3.45 13.86 9.49
N ARG A 176 -3.35 12.62 9.96
CA ARG A 176 -2.13 12.09 10.57
C ARG A 176 -1.49 11.04 9.68
N LEU A 177 -0.17 11.11 9.57
CA LEU A 177 0.65 10.19 8.78
C LEU A 177 1.39 9.23 9.69
N GLY A 178 1.36 7.96 9.35
CA GLY A 178 2.27 6.97 9.89
C GLY A 178 3.66 7.08 9.26
N GLN A 179 4.56 6.22 9.72
CA GLN A 179 5.86 6.06 9.08
C GLN A 179 5.72 5.40 7.70
N PRO A 180 6.61 5.70 6.75
CA PRO A 180 6.66 4.98 5.48
C PRO A 180 7.07 3.53 5.69
N TYR A 181 6.34 2.64 5.03
CA TYR A 181 6.64 1.21 4.99
C TYR A 181 7.02 0.79 3.58
N THR A 182 8.06 -0.01 3.47
CA THR A 182 8.46 -0.64 2.22
C THR A 182 7.68 -1.94 2.07
N GLY A 183 6.85 -2.02 1.02
CA GLY A 183 6.25 -3.26 0.54
C GLY A 183 7.20 -4.03 -0.37
N ALA A 184 6.64 -4.85 -1.26
CA ALA A 184 7.44 -5.52 -2.28
C ALA A 184 7.88 -4.56 -3.39
N LEU A 185 7.06 -3.55 -3.69
CA LEU A 185 7.28 -2.62 -4.80
C LEU A 185 8.40 -1.64 -4.49
N ARG A 186 9.41 -1.62 -5.35
CA ARG A 186 10.57 -0.73 -5.29
C ARG A 186 11.28 -0.68 -6.63
N TYR A 187 12.20 0.25 -6.80
CA TYR A 187 13.14 0.29 -7.90
C TYR A 187 14.57 0.08 -7.39
N GLU A 188 15.31 -0.80 -8.04
CA GLU A 188 16.71 -1.09 -7.70
C GLU A 188 17.63 -0.58 -8.81
N PRO A 189 18.76 0.10 -8.47
CA PRO A 189 19.71 0.63 -9.46
C PRO A 189 20.24 -0.42 -10.42
N GLU A 190 20.38 -1.67 -9.97
CA GLU A 190 20.88 -2.80 -10.76
C GLU A 190 19.94 -3.18 -11.92
N TRP A 191 18.72 -2.65 -11.92
CA TRP A 191 17.74 -2.91 -12.97
C TRP A 191 17.83 -1.95 -14.15
N GLN A 192 18.74 -0.97 -14.12
CA GLN A 192 18.81 0.13 -15.08
C GLN A 192 18.78 -0.31 -16.56
N MET A 193 19.35 -1.47 -16.90
CA MET A 193 19.37 -2.02 -18.25
C MET A 193 18.31 -3.10 -18.50
N ARG A 194 17.58 -3.51 -17.48
CA ARG A 194 16.64 -4.64 -17.55
C ARG A 194 15.27 -4.17 -18.05
N PRO A 195 14.53 -5.00 -18.81
CA PRO A 195 13.14 -4.67 -19.12
C PRO A 195 12.32 -4.58 -17.84
N LEU A 196 11.46 -3.54 -17.75
CA LEU A 196 10.48 -3.38 -16.68
C LEU A 196 9.06 -3.54 -17.24
N GLN A 197 8.27 -4.39 -16.60
CA GLN A 197 6.85 -4.51 -16.88
C GLN A 197 6.03 -4.08 -15.66
N LEU A 198 5.28 -2.99 -15.80
CA LEU A 198 4.43 -2.43 -14.77
C LEU A 198 2.98 -2.79 -15.08
N LEU A 199 2.33 -3.53 -14.18
CA LEU A 199 0.96 -4.01 -14.33
C LEU A 199 0.08 -3.40 -13.24
N ALA A 200 -0.74 -2.42 -13.60
CA ALA A 200 -1.61 -1.69 -12.70
C ALA A 200 -3.08 -2.01 -12.93
N ALA A 201 -3.87 -2.25 -11.88
CA ALA A 201 -5.32 -2.24 -11.96
C ALA A 201 -5.93 -1.14 -11.08
N GLY A 202 -6.74 -0.27 -11.69
CA GLY A 202 -7.34 0.89 -11.02
C GLY A 202 -6.31 1.76 -10.31
N THR A 203 -6.53 2.08 -9.03
CA THR A 203 -5.58 2.88 -8.21
C THR A 203 -4.29 2.13 -7.85
N GLY A 204 -4.12 0.87 -8.24
CA GLY A 204 -2.81 0.21 -8.26
C GLY A 204 -1.79 0.93 -9.13
N LEU A 205 -2.24 1.84 -9.98
CA LEU A 205 -1.37 2.74 -10.72
C LEU A 205 -0.61 3.72 -9.82
N ALA A 206 -1.12 4.10 -8.65
CA ALA A 206 -0.50 5.11 -7.78
C ALA A 206 0.97 4.79 -7.40
N PRO A 207 1.31 3.63 -6.80
CA PRO A 207 2.70 3.27 -6.52
C PRO A 207 3.52 3.03 -7.79
N LEU A 208 2.91 2.53 -8.87
CA LEU A 208 3.63 2.30 -10.13
C LEU A 208 3.91 3.62 -10.87
N TRP A 209 3.07 4.64 -10.68
CA TRP A 209 3.32 6.00 -11.15
C TRP A 209 4.57 6.60 -10.50
N SER A 210 4.69 6.51 -9.16
CA SER A 210 5.90 6.98 -8.49
C SER A 210 7.15 6.19 -8.89
N LEU A 211 7.04 4.87 -9.06
CA LEU A 211 8.15 4.01 -9.49
C LEU A 211 8.57 4.26 -10.93
N LEU A 212 7.62 4.51 -11.83
CA LEU A 212 7.91 4.90 -13.21
C LEU A 212 8.72 6.21 -13.24
N ARG A 213 8.28 7.23 -12.51
CA ARG A 213 8.98 8.51 -12.40
C ARG A 213 10.39 8.32 -11.80
N GLU A 214 10.51 7.49 -10.75
CA GLU A 214 11.81 7.17 -10.15
C GLU A 214 12.74 6.48 -11.15
N ALA A 215 12.26 5.48 -11.90
CA ALA A 215 13.05 4.80 -12.93
C ALA A 215 13.55 5.79 -14.01
N LEU A 216 12.67 6.64 -14.52
CA LEU A 216 13.02 7.65 -15.51
C LEU A 216 14.01 8.69 -14.95
N HIS A 217 13.81 9.16 -13.74
CA HIS A 217 14.75 10.07 -13.06
C HIS A 217 16.14 9.45 -12.91
N ARG A 218 16.21 8.17 -12.61
CA ARG A 218 17.47 7.40 -12.54
C ARG A 218 18.01 7.00 -13.91
N LYS A 219 17.45 7.54 -14.98
CA LYS A 219 17.89 7.31 -16.38
C LYS A 219 17.88 5.82 -16.74
N HIS A 220 16.80 5.13 -16.40
CA HIS A 220 16.60 3.75 -16.81
C HIS A 220 16.69 3.60 -18.33
N GLN A 221 17.53 2.69 -18.82
CA GLN A 221 17.83 2.50 -20.24
C GLN A 221 17.04 1.33 -20.86
N GLY A 222 16.70 0.33 -20.05
CA GLY A 222 15.93 -0.81 -20.51
C GLY A 222 14.52 -0.40 -20.97
N PRO A 223 13.83 -1.21 -21.79
CA PRO A 223 12.45 -0.94 -22.14
C PRO A 223 11.54 -0.99 -20.92
N ILE A 224 10.65 0.00 -20.81
CA ILE A 224 9.61 0.07 -19.78
C ILE A 224 8.26 -0.11 -20.47
N ARG A 225 7.48 -1.07 -20.01
CA ARG A 225 6.12 -1.29 -20.49
C ARG A 225 5.14 -1.17 -19.32
N LEU A 226 4.23 -0.20 -19.41
CA LEU A 226 3.16 -0.02 -18.44
C LEU A 226 1.83 -0.45 -19.05
N LEU A 227 1.14 -1.37 -18.38
CA LEU A 227 -0.23 -1.75 -18.70
C LEU A 227 -1.13 -1.27 -17.57
N HIS A 228 -2.07 -0.38 -17.88
CA HIS A 228 -3.07 0.06 -16.94
C HIS A 228 -4.44 -0.53 -17.27
N PHE A 229 -4.88 -1.47 -16.44
CA PHE A 229 -6.21 -2.06 -16.49
C PHE A 229 -7.19 -1.14 -15.77
N CYS A 230 -8.04 -0.49 -16.54
CA CYS A 230 -8.95 0.52 -16.05
C CYS A 230 -10.36 0.35 -16.66
N ARG A 231 -11.33 1.09 -16.16
CA ARG A 231 -12.67 1.15 -16.74
C ARG A 231 -12.77 2.45 -17.54
N GLY A 232 -12.85 2.33 -18.85
CA GLY A 232 -12.82 3.49 -19.74
C GLY A 232 -11.44 4.15 -19.77
N THR A 233 -11.37 5.45 -19.57
CA THR A 233 -10.13 6.23 -19.64
C THR A 233 -9.30 6.08 -18.36
N SER A 234 -7.99 5.97 -18.50
CA SER A 234 -7.06 6.01 -17.35
C SER A 234 -7.10 7.40 -16.69
N TYR A 235 -7.21 7.42 -15.37
CA TYR A 235 -7.24 8.68 -14.61
C TYR A 235 -5.93 9.49 -14.65
N LEU A 236 -4.83 8.89 -15.12
CA LEU A 236 -3.54 9.57 -15.40
C LEU A 236 -3.16 9.53 -16.87
N GLN A 237 -4.10 9.40 -17.81
CA GLN A 237 -3.79 9.23 -19.23
C GLN A 237 -2.90 10.36 -19.75
N GLY A 238 -3.29 11.62 -19.58
CA GLY A 238 -2.50 12.77 -20.07
C GLY A 238 -1.08 12.81 -19.51
N PRO A 239 -0.85 12.73 -18.18
CA PRO A 239 0.48 12.66 -17.61
C PRO A 239 1.33 11.48 -18.12
N LEU A 240 0.72 10.30 -18.28
CA LEU A 240 1.42 9.12 -18.80
C LEU A 240 1.83 9.29 -20.26
N GLU A 241 0.94 9.81 -21.11
CA GLU A 241 1.23 10.07 -22.53
C GLU A 241 2.34 11.13 -22.68
N ALA A 242 2.31 12.17 -21.83
CA ALA A 242 3.38 13.17 -21.80
C ALA A 242 4.75 12.54 -21.46
N LEU A 243 4.81 11.65 -20.47
CA LEU A 243 6.04 10.93 -20.15
C LEU A 243 6.50 10.01 -21.30
N ALA A 244 5.57 9.30 -21.94
CA ALA A 244 5.90 8.43 -23.08
C ALA A 244 6.43 9.22 -24.28
N GLY A 245 5.88 10.41 -24.52
CA GLY A 245 6.37 11.31 -25.57
C GLY A 245 7.80 11.81 -25.35
N LEU A 246 8.26 11.88 -24.10
CA LEU A 246 9.61 12.32 -23.73
C LEU A 246 10.61 11.17 -23.59
N ASN A 247 10.16 9.92 -23.48
CA ASN A 247 11.01 8.77 -23.16
C ASN A 247 10.75 7.63 -24.15
N GLY A 248 11.59 7.51 -25.17
CA GLY A 248 11.45 6.54 -26.26
C GLY A 248 11.53 5.06 -25.84
N ASN A 249 12.00 4.78 -24.62
CA ASN A 249 12.01 3.44 -24.04
C ASN A 249 10.75 3.11 -23.23
N LEU A 250 9.78 4.05 -23.09
CA LEU A 250 8.52 3.86 -22.37
C LEU A 250 7.38 3.60 -23.35
N SER A 251 6.66 2.51 -23.16
CA SER A 251 5.41 2.21 -23.85
C SER A 251 4.26 2.03 -22.85
N ILE A 252 3.09 2.55 -23.20
CA ILE A 252 1.90 2.51 -22.36
C ILE A 252 0.76 1.86 -23.11
N GLU A 253 0.05 0.98 -22.44
CA GLU A 253 -1.13 0.29 -22.93
C GLU A 253 -2.27 0.43 -21.92
N TYR A 254 -3.41 0.91 -22.38
CA TYR A 254 -4.63 0.99 -21.59
C TYR A 254 -5.50 -0.21 -21.93
N VAL A 255 -5.90 -0.96 -20.92
CA VAL A 255 -6.69 -2.18 -21.08
C VAL A 255 -8.04 -1.99 -20.42
N ASP A 256 -9.11 -1.95 -21.23
CA ASP A 256 -10.46 -1.90 -20.68
C ASP A 256 -10.83 -3.23 -20.01
N ARG A 257 -11.74 -3.15 -19.03
CA ARG A 257 -12.19 -4.31 -18.27
C ARG A 257 -12.74 -5.45 -19.13
N GLU A 258 -13.38 -5.13 -20.23
CA GLU A 258 -13.92 -6.14 -21.16
C GLU A 258 -12.80 -6.99 -21.77
N HIS A 259 -11.62 -6.42 -21.97
CA HIS A 259 -10.46 -7.07 -22.53
C HIS A 259 -9.47 -7.59 -21.48
N GLU A 260 -9.72 -7.34 -20.19
CA GLU A 260 -8.81 -7.71 -19.10
C GLU A 260 -8.42 -9.18 -19.16
N ARG A 261 -9.40 -10.09 -19.22
CA ARG A 261 -9.15 -11.53 -19.23
C ARG A 261 -8.32 -12.00 -20.43
N SER A 262 -8.66 -11.54 -21.63
CA SER A 262 -7.93 -11.89 -22.84
C SER A 262 -6.51 -11.33 -22.83
N ARG A 263 -6.38 -10.08 -22.34
CA ARG A 263 -5.07 -9.42 -22.25
C ARG A 263 -4.17 -10.07 -21.19
N LEU A 264 -4.71 -10.45 -20.04
CA LEU A 264 -3.99 -11.23 -19.04
C LEU A 264 -3.52 -12.58 -19.63
N GLN A 265 -4.34 -13.29 -20.41
CA GLN A 265 -3.95 -14.55 -21.06
C GLN A 265 -2.82 -14.38 -22.07
N SER A 266 -2.71 -13.24 -22.70
CA SER A 266 -1.66 -12.91 -23.67
C SER A 266 -0.39 -12.30 -23.05
N LEU A 267 -0.34 -12.10 -21.74
CA LEU A 267 0.85 -11.59 -21.06
C LEU A 267 2.06 -12.51 -21.32
N ARG A 268 3.18 -11.90 -21.69
CA ARG A 268 4.46 -12.58 -21.91
C ARG A 268 5.55 -11.74 -21.27
N ALA A 269 6.59 -12.40 -20.81
CA ALA A 269 7.83 -11.75 -20.42
C ALA A 269 8.66 -11.43 -21.66
N ALA A 270 9.24 -10.25 -21.74
CA ALA A 270 10.13 -9.83 -22.82
C ALA A 270 11.45 -10.63 -22.79
N SER A 271 11.91 -10.97 -21.60
CA SER A 271 13.10 -11.80 -21.37
C SER A 271 13.08 -12.40 -19.97
N ARG A 272 13.96 -13.38 -19.72
CA ARG A 272 14.16 -13.93 -18.36
C ARG A 272 14.75 -12.92 -17.35
N GLN A 273 15.24 -11.78 -17.83
CA GLN A 273 15.80 -10.72 -16.98
C GLN A 273 14.78 -9.64 -16.64
N GLU A 274 13.58 -9.68 -17.22
CA GLU A 274 12.53 -8.70 -16.95
C GLU A 274 12.15 -8.65 -15.47
N ILE A 275 11.82 -7.44 -15.00
CA ILE A 275 11.23 -7.23 -13.67
C ILE A 275 9.78 -6.89 -13.87
N ALA A 276 8.88 -7.63 -13.22
CA ALA A 276 7.46 -7.35 -13.20
C ALA A 276 7.08 -6.69 -11.87
N LEU A 277 6.49 -5.48 -11.96
CA LEU A 277 5.95 -4.73 -10.83
C LEU A 277 4.42 -4.71 -10.97
N ILE A 278 3.72 -5.30 -10.02
CA ILE A 278 2.28 -5.57 -10.12
C ILE A 278 1.55 -4.93 -8.94
N CYS A 279 0.50 -4.14 -9.21
CA CYS A 279 -0.33 -3.57 -8.16
C CYS A 279 -1.81 -3.49 -8.54
N GLY A 280 -2.68 -3.87 -7.60
CA GLY A 280 -4.13 -3.86 -7.80
C GLY A 280 -4.88 -4.72 -6.80
N GLY A 281 -6.11 -5.11 -7.13
CA GLY A 281 -6.89 -6.06 -6.33
C GLY A 281 -6.28 -7.45 -6.29
N ARG A 282 -6.65 -8.25 -5.28
CA ARG A 282 -6.06 -9.58 -5.03
C ARG A 282 -6.09 -10.49 -6.26
N GLU A 283 -7.24 -10.68 -6.86
CA GLU A 283 -7.42 -11.59 -8.00
C GLU A 283 -6.53 -11.18 -9.19
N PHE A 284 -6.48 -9.88 -9.49
CA PHE A 284 -5.62 -9.34 -10.55
C PHE A 284 -4.15 -9.61 -10.27
N VAL A 285 -3.69 -9.32 -9.05
CA VAL A 285 -2.28 -9.50 -8.65
C VAL A 285 -1.88 -10.97 -8.71
N GLU A 286 -2.71 -11.87 -8.18
CA GLU A 286 -2.46 -13.33 -8.19
C GLU A 286 -2.42 -13.87 -9.62
N ASP A 287 -3.34 -13.45 -10.50
CA ASP A 287 -3.37 -13.86 -11.91
C ASP A 287 -2.15 -13.35 -12.67
N CYS A 288 -1.78 -12.07 -12.52
CA CYS A 288 -0.59 -11.51 -13.14
C CYS A 288 0.68 -12.24 -12.68
N ALA A 289 0.85 -12.38 -11.36
CA ALA A 289 2.04 -13.05 -10.79
C ALA A 289 2.17 -14.49 -11.27
N LYS A 290 1.07 -15.25 -11.29
CA LYS A 290 1.04 -16.61 -11.84
C LYS A 290 1.45 -16.65 -13.31
N ARG A 291 0.95 -15.71 -14.12
CA ARG A 291 1.26 -15.66 -15.56
C ARG A 291 2.70 -15.28 -15.82
N MET A 292 3.25 -14.30 -15.09
CA MET A 292 4.66 -13.95 -15.20
C MET A 292 5.57 -15.11 -14.81
N PHE A 293 5.22 -15.84 -13.75
CA PHE A 293 5.94 -17.05 -13.37
C PHE A 293 5.89 -18.13 -14.47
N LEU A 294 4.70 -18.40 -15.04
CA LEU A 294 4.53 -19.34 -16.14
C LEU A 294 5.22 -18.87 -17.43
N ALA A 295 5.39 -17.56 -17.63
CA ALA A 295 6.17 -16.98 -18.72
C ALA A 295 7.69 -17.11 -18.50
N GLY A 296 8.14 -17.70 -17.40
CA GLY A 296 9.54 -18.01 -17.10
C GLY A 296 10.26 -16.99 -16.24
N LEU A 297 9.57 -16.03 -15.63
CA LEU A 297 10.20 -15.11 -14.68
C LEU A 297 10.44 -15.78 -13.32
N PRO A 298 11.64 -15.68 -12.76
CA PRO A 298 11.90 -16.10 -11.38
C PRO A 298 11.00 -15.35 -10.39
N ARG A 299 10.59 -16.02 -9.31
CA ARG A 299 9.73 -15.39 -8.27
C ARG A 299 10.30 -14.09 -7.71
N GLY A 300 11.63 -14.01 -7.54
CA GLY A 300 12.28 -12.79 -7.05
C GLY A 300 12.26 -11.58 -8.01
N GLN A 301 11.81 -11.79 -9.26
CA GLN A 301 11.63 -10.76 -10.28
C GLN A 301 10.15 -10.34 -10.45
N VAL A 302 9.24 -10.97 -9.74
CA VAL A 302 7.82 -10.63 -9.73
C VAL A 302 7.48 -10.01 -8.37
N LEU A 303 7.41 -8.70 -8.33
CA LEU A 303 7.18 -7.92 -7.13
C LEU A 303 5.75 -7.38 -7.15
N SER A 304 5.01 -7.57 -6.08
CA SER A 304 3.59 -7.19 -6.09
C SER A 304 3.09 -6.68 -4.76
N ASP A 305 2.21 -5.67 -4.82
CA ASP A 305 1.40 -5.20 -3.70
C ASP A 305 -0.08 -5.37 -4.01
N THR A 306 -0.82 -5.90 -3.03
CA THR A 306 -2.24 -6.19 -3.16
C THR A 306 -3.08 -5.19 -2.39
N PHE A 307 -4.00 -4.53 -3.08
CA PHE A 307 -5.02 -3.71 -2.44
C PHE A 307 -6.22 -4.57 -2.06
N LEU A 308 -6.56 -4.55 -0.78
CA LEU A 308 -7.73 -5.27 -0.29
C LEU A 308 -8.87 -4.30 -0.06
N THR A 309 -9.93 -4.45 -0.83
CA THR A 309 -11.23 -3.88 -0.48
C THR A 309 -11.84 -4.72 0.64
N ARG A 310 -12.27 -4.10 1.76
CA ARG A 310 -13.20 -4.77 2.66
C ARG A 310 -14.44 -5.12 1.85
N ARG A 311 -14.72 -6.39 1.63
CA ARG A 311 -16.11 -6.78 1.40
C ARG A 311 -16.84 -6.42 2.68
N SER A 312 -17.81 -5.51 2.58
CA SER A 312 -18.87 -5.33 3.56
C SER A 312 -19.56 -6.69 3.66
N GLY A 313 -19.17 -7.47 4.63
CA GLY A 313 -19.66 -8.82 4.83
C GLY A 313 -19.85 -9.05 6.30
N GLY A 314 -21.13 -9.15 6.69
CA GLY A 314 -21.67 -9.82 7.82
C GLY A 314 -21.24 -9.36 9.20
#